data_8954a2b6061b2e6074c56bd29fa7c0a2
#
_entry.id   8954a2b6061b2e6074c56bd29fa7c0a2
#
_cell.length_a   1.000
_cell.length_b   1.000
_cell.length_c   1.000
_cell.angle_alpha   90.00
_cell.angle_beta   90.00
_cell.angle_gamma   90.00
#
_symmetry.space_group_name_H-M   'P 1'
#
loop_
_entity.id
_entity.type
_entity.pdbx_description
1 polymer ?
#
loop_
_entity_poly.entity_id
_entity_poly.type
_entity_poly.pdbx_seq_one_letter_code
_entity_poly.pdbx_strand_id
1 'polypeptide(L)'
;PATLMEKLCPGGTVFTARSSRRVKHVFSELYAVPEDIRKGYLKVKLLELLLFLSTLSPEDGQTPHGCTAAQVSLAEQVKARLLAEPDRTLTLKSLSQQFNVSEAQIKSSFAGVYGMSPAAYARSQRMHGAAALLRETDRTVLDIACQFGYDNASKFARAFRDVIGVSPREYRAGAEYDSCAPQLGEKPVSLSDADAERWI
;
A
#
# COMPACT_ATOMS: atom_id res chain seq x y z
N PRO A 1 20.73 -17.67 -13.12
CA PRO A 1 20.33 -16.30 -13.42
C PRO A 1 19.75 -15.68 -12.17
N ALA A 2 20.33 -14.56 -11.73
CA ALA A 2 19.81 -13.81 -10.59
C ALA A 2 18.34 -13.46 -10.84
N THR A 3 17.52 -13.52 -9.79
CA THR A 3 16.13 -13.09 -9.88
C THR A 3 16.08 -11.59 -10.17
N LEU A 4 14.96 -11.09 -10.75
CA LEU A 4 14.78 -9.67 -11.02
C LEU A 4 14.94 -8.83 -9.74
N MET A 5 14.52 -9.37 -8.61
CA MET A 5 14.67 -8.76 -7.28
C MET A 5 16.13 -8.63 -6.85
N GLU A 6 16.94 -9.68 -7.03
CA GLU A 6 18.39 -9.63 -6.73
C GLU A 6 19.13 -8.64 -7.64
N LYS A 7 18.68 -8.53 -8.90
CA LYS A 7 19.25 -7.59 -9.86
C LYS A 7 18.98 -6.13 -9.50
N LEU A 8 17.71 -5.81 -9.17
CA LEU A 8 17.26 -4.42 -8.98
C LEU A 8 17.33 -3.94 -7.52
N CYS A 9 17.27 -4.88 -6.56
CA CYS A 9 17.27 -4.57 -5.13
C CYS A 9 18.35 -5.37 -4.40
N PRO A 10 19.64 -5.17 -4.67
CA PRO A 10 20.71 -5.83 -3.94
C PRO A 10 20.66 -5.38 -2.47
N GLY A 11 20.27 -6.28 -1.57
CA GLY A 11 20.12 -6.00 -0.13
C GLY A 11 18.69 -5.79 0.33
N GLY A 12 17.69 -6.08 -0.49
CA GLY A 12 16.28 -6.08 -0.06
C GLY A 12 15.63 -4.69 0.06
N THR A 13 16.26 -3.66 -0.47
CA THR A 13 15.79 -2.27 -0.48
C THR A 13 14.83 -2.00 -1.64
N VAL A 14 14.20 -0.84 -1.61
CA VAL A 14 13.28 -0.38 -2.65
C VAL A 14 14.07 0.12 -3.86
N PHE A 15 13.74 -0.36 -5.05
CA PHE A 15 14.24 0.18 -6.31
C PHE A 15 13.28 1.26 -6.82
N THR A 16 13.77 2.46 -7.04
CA THR A 16 13.01 3.58 -7.59
C THR A 16 13.65 4.03 -8.90
N ALA A 17 12.90 3.99 -9.98
CA ALA A 17 13.36 4.50 -11.28
C ALA A 17 12.48 5.66 -11.74
N ARG A 18 13.03 6.52 -12.62
CA ARG A 18 12.22 7.57 -13.26
C ARG A 18 11.06 6.95 -14.03
N SER A 19 9.87 7.48 -13.78
CA SER A 19 8.69 7.13 -14.57
C SER A 19 8.94 7.46 -16.04
N SER A 20 9.14 6.42 -16.86
CA SER A 20 9.27 6.59 -18.30
C SER A 20 7.89 6.76 -18.96
N ARG A 21 7.86 7.36 -20.16
CA ARG A 21 6.62 7.45 -20.95
C ARG A 21 6.02 6.07 -21.23
N ARG A 22 6.87 5.04 -21.37
CA ARG A 22 6.44 3.63 -21.58
C ARG A 22 5.70 3.07 -20.37
N VAL A 23 6.23 3.26 -19.15
CA VAL A 23 5.57 2.80 -17.91
C VAL A 23 4.22 3.48 -17.74
N LYS A 24 4.16 4.80 -17.95
CA LYS A 24 2.88 5.54 -17.90
C LYS A 24 1.86 4.99 -18.91
N HIS A 25 2.31 4.64 -20.12
CA HIS A 25 1.46 4.09 -21.16
C HIS A 25 0.90 2.71 -20.77
N VAL A 26 1.73 1.81 -20.26
CA VAL A 26 1.29 0.48 -19.76
C VAL A 26 0.19 0.63 -18.71
N PHE A 27 0.36 1.53 -17.73
CA PHE A 27 -0.64 1.74 -16.70
C PHE A 27 -1.91 2.44 -17.19
N SER A 28 -1.80 3.42 -18.10
CA SER A 28 -2.99 4.12 -18.65
C SER A 28 -3.91 3.18 -19.41
N GLU A 29 -3.36 2.21 -20.12
CA GLU A 29 -4.15 1.23 -20.88
C GLU A 29 -4.91 0.23 -19.98
N LEU A 30 -4.42 -0.03 -18.76
CA LEU A 30 -5.07 -0.97 -17.83
C LEU A 30 -6.49 -0.54 -17.43
N TYR A 31 -6.76 0.76 -17.44
CA TYR A 31 -8.06 1.32 -17.03
C TYR A 31 -9.09 1.40 -18.16
N ALA A 32 -8.67 1.23 -19.43
CA ALA A 32 -9.51 1.40 -20.60
C ALA A 32 -10.02 0.07 -21.21
N VAL A 33 -9.77 -1.06 -20.53
CA VAL A 33 -10.02 -2.41 -21.08
C VAL A 33 -11.43 -2.89 -20.77
N PRO A 34 -12.20 -3.37 -21.78
CA PRO A 34 -13.47 -4.04 -21.59
C PRO A 34 -13.38 -5.24 -20.63
N GLU A 35 -14.46 -5.51 -19.90
CA GLU A 35 -14.44 -6.53 -18.84
C GLU A 35 -14.22 -7.95 -19.34
N ASP A 36 -14.79 -8.27 -20.47
CA ASP A 36 -14.73 -9.59 -21.13
C ASP A 36 -13.32 -10.08 -21.43
N ILE A 37 -12.41 -9.15 -21.82
CA ILE A 37 -11.02 -9.45 -22.13
C ILE A 37 -10.03 -9.07 -21.01
N ARG A 38 -10.50 -8.42 -19.95
CA ARG A 38 -9.66 -7.82 -18.89
C ARG A 38 -8.66 -8.81 -18.27
N LYS A 39 -9.11 -10.04 -17.96
CA LYS A 39 -8.23 -11.07 -17.37
C LYS A 39 -7.06 -11.46 -18.26
N GLY A 40 -7.33 -11.66 -19.56
CA GLY A 40 -6.30 -11.98 -20.54
C GLY A 40 -5.35 -10.80 -20.75
N TYR A 41 -5.91 -9.62 -20.89
CA TYR A 41 -5.16 -8.38 -21.09
C TYR A 41 -4.21 -8.07 -19.93
N LEU A 42 -4.68 -8.21 -18.66
CA LEU A 42 -3.84 -8.04 -17.47
C LEU A 42 -2.64 -8.98 -17.46
N LYS A 43 -2.79 -10.24 -17.89
CA LYS A 43 -1.67 -11.19 -18.00
C LYS A 43 -0.62 -10.71 -19.02
N VAL A 44 -1.06 -10.23 -20.17
CA VAL A 44 -0.16 -9.71 -21.21
C VAL A 44 0.57 -8.46 -20.70
N LYS A 45 -0.16 -7.54 -20.07
CA LYS A 45 0.44 -6.31 -19.50
C LYS A 45 1.41 -6.57 -18.35
N LEU A 46 1.13 -7.59 -17.54
CA LEU A 46 2.08 -8.03 -16.51
C LEU A 46 3.38 -8.56 -17.14
N LEU A 47 3.29 -9.37 -18.20
CA LEU A 47 4.46 -9.85 -18.92
C LEU A 47 5.23 -8.69 -19.57
N GLU A 48 4.55 -7.74 -20.22
CA GLU A 48 5.15 -6.52 -20.77
C GLU A 48 5.90 -5.74 -19.68
N LEU A 49 5.28 -5.54 -18.52
CA LEU A 49 5.90 -4.87 -17.40
C LEU A 49 7.15 -5.62 -16.90
N LEU A 50 7.06 -6.95 -16.75
CA LEU A 50 8.19 -7.78 -16.31
C LEU A 50 9.34 -7.73 -17.34
N LEU A 51 9.04 -7.78 -18.62
CA LEU A 51 10.05 -7.62 -19.69
C LEU A 51 10.69 -6.23 -19.62
N PHE A 52 9.87 -5.17 -19.43
CA PHE A 52 10.41 -3.82 -19.26
C PHE A 52 11.32 -3.72 -18.02
N LEU A 53 10.88 -4.25 -16.87
CA LEU A 53 11.70 -4.27 -15.65
C LEU A 53 13.00 -5.06 -15.83
N SER A 54 13.01 -6.11 -16.65
CA SER A 54 14.22 -6.88 -16.93
C SER A 54 15.27 -6.10 -17.74
N THR A 55 14.85 -5.06 -18.48
CA THR A 55 15.76 -4.18 -19.23
C THR A 55 16.41 -3.11 -18.36
N LEU A 56 15.85 -2.84 -17.16
CA LEU A 56 16.43 -1.87 -16.25
C LEU A 56 17.73 -2.41 -15.65
N SER A 57 18.68 -1.51 -15.44
CA SER A 57 19.91 -1.78 -14.70
C SER A 57 19.85 -1.16 -13.30
N PRO A 58 20.66 -1.62 -12.34
CA PRO A 58 20.78 -0.96 -11.03
C PRO A 58 21.18 0.52 -11.15
N GLU A 59 21.87 0.91 -12.21
CA GLU A 59 22.29 2.28 -12.51
C GLU A 59 21.12 3.18 -12.93
N ASP A 60 20.02 2.61 -13.43
CA ASP A 60 18.78 3.34 -13.69
C ASP A 60 18.02 3.67 -12.41
N GLY A 61 18.41 3.03 -11.30
CA GLY A 61 17.89 3.32 -9.97
C GLY A 61 18.25 4.72 -9.55
N GLN A 62 17.27 5.47 -9.10
CA GLN A 62 17.46 6.77 -8.48
C GLN A 62 17.12 6.65 -7.01
N THR A 63 17.93 7.27 -6.16
CA THR A 63 17.41 7.61 -4.83
C THR A 63 16.09 8.33 -5.03
N PRO A 64 15.03 8.00 -4.25
CA PRO A 64 13.76 8.70 -4.32
C PRO A 64 14.02 10.19 -4.40
N HIS A 65 13.41 10.89 -5.37
CA HIS A 65 13.78 12.26 -5.72
C HIS A 65 13.88 13.12 -4.48
N GLY A 66 15.10 13.63 -4.19
CA GLY A 66 15.38 14.49 -3.07
C GLY A 66 15.57 13.83 -1.71
N CYS A 67 15.50 12.50 -1.59
CA CYS A 67 15.75 11.83 -0.31
C CYS A 67 17.23 11.46 -0.17
N THR A 68 17.83 11.81 0.95
CA THR A 68 19.18 11.37 1.34
C THR A 68 19.15 9.91 1.82
N ALA A 69 20.30 9.23 1.83
CA ALA A 69 20.41 7.87 2.37
C ALA A 69 19.91 7.78 3.84
N ALA A 70 20.14 8.83 4.62
CA ALA A 70 19.63 8.92 6.00
C ALA A 70 18.10 8.98 6.06
N GLN A 71 17.47 9.71 5.13
CA GLN A 71 16.00 9.78 5.04
C GLN A 71 15.40 8.45 4.58
N VAL A 72 16.04 7.74 3.66
CA VAL A 72 15.62 6.41 3.24
C VAL A 72 15.71 5.43 4.41
N SER A 73 16.85 5.40 5.11
CA SER A 73 17.04 4.54 6.30
C SER A 73 16.01 4.83 7.39
N LEU A 74 15.73 6.12 7.65
CA LEU A 74 14.70 6.51 8.61
C LEU A 74 13.31 6.00 8.19
N ALA A 75 12.94 6.17 6.93
CA ALA A 75 11.66 5.70 6.41
C ALA A 75 11.50 4.18 6.51
N GLU A 76 12.57 3.41 6.24
CA GLU A 76 12.60 1.96 6.38
C GLU A 76 12.44 1.53 7.84
N GLN A 77 13.14 2.19 8.77
CA GLN A 77 13.00 1.91 10.20
C GLN A 77 11.59 2.21 10.71
N VAL A 78 11.01 3.35 10.30
CA VAL A 78 9.61 3.71 10.63
C VAL A 78 8.65 2.65 10.07
N LYS A 79 8.81 2.21 8.82
CA LYS A 79 8.00 1.14 8.23
C LYS A 79 8.12 -0.16 9.02
N ALA A 80 9.34 -0.59 9.34
CA ALA A 80 9.56 -1.80 10.13
C ALA A 80 8.85 -1.71 11.49
N ARG A 81 8.88 -0.54 12.13
CA ARG A 81 8.19 -0.31 13.41
C ARG A 81 6.67 -0.36 13.28
N LEU A 82 6.11 0.21 12.21
CA LEU A 82 4.66 0.16 11.93
C LEU A 82 4.16 -1.26 11.65
N LEU A 83 5.01 -2.11 11.03
CA LEU A 83 4.67 -3.50 10.73
C LEU A 83 4.84 -4.43 11.93
N ALA A 84 5.73 -4.12 12.88
CA ALA A 84 5.96 -4.95 14.05
C ALA A 84 4.76 -5.00 15.00
N GLU A 85 3.96 -3.94 15.07
CA GLU A 85 2.77 -3.84 15.93
C GLU A 85 1.59 -3.24 15.14
N PRO A 86 0.99 -3.97 14.18
CA PRO A 86 -0.06 -3.44 13.31
C PRO A 86 -1.34 -3.10 14.07
N ASP A 87 -1.60 -3.76 15.18
CA ASP A 87 -2.79 -3.58 16.02
C ASP A 87 -2.69 -2.35 16.94
N ARG A 88 -1.47 -1.81 17.10
CA ARG A 88 -1.24 -0.67 18.00
C ARG A 88 -1.24 0.65 17.24
N THR A 89 -1.97 1.62 17.77
CA THR A 89 -1.97 2.99 17.20
C THR A 89 -0.66 3.69 17.60
N LEU A 90 0.35 3.60 16.73
CA LEU A 90 1.59 4.33 16.89
C LEU A 90 1.37 5.79 16.45
N THR A 91 1.62 6.72 17.36
CA THR A 91 1.53 8.15 17.07
C THR A 91 2.84 8.66 16.46
N LEU A 92 2.76 9.72 15.64
CA LEU A 92 3.96 10.38 15.12
C LEU A 92 4.86 10.88 16.24
N LYS A 93 4.26 11.34 17.36
CA LYS A 93 4.99 11.78 18.54
C LYS A 93 5.80 10.63 19.17
N SER A 94 5.24 9.43 19.28
CA SER A 94 5.98 8.27 19.79
C SER A 94 7.12 7.85 18.88
N LEU A 95 6.92 7.90 17.55
CA LEU A 95 7.95 7.61 16.56
C LEU A 95 9.06 8.70 16.61
N SER A 96 8.69 9.98 16.71
CA SER A 96 9.60 11.10 16.86
C SER A 96 10.52 10.93 18.08
N GLN A 97 9.96 10.55 19.20
CA GLN A 97 10.73 10.27 20.43
C GLN A 97 11.64 9.05 20.27
N GLN A 98 11.13 7.96 19.67
CA GLN A 98 11.88 6.73 19.47
C GLN A 98 13.09 6.90 18.56
N PHE A 99 12.92 7.63 17.46
CA PHE A 99 13.99 7.84 16.46
C PHE A 99 14.80 9.14 16.69
N ASN A 100 14.45 9.91 17.72
CA ASN A 100 15.08 11.18 18.06
C ASN A 100 15.14 12.16 16.87
N VAL A 101 14.05 12.28 16.13
CA VAL A 101 13.88 13.17 14.98
C VAL A 101 12.54 13.91 15.08
N SER A 102 12.38 15.01 14.35
CA SER A 102 11.10 15.74 14.33
C SER A 102 10.01 14.96 13.60
N GLU A 103 8.75 15.17 13.97
CA GLU A 103 7.58 14.59 13.26
C GLU A 103 7.55 15.00 11.79
N ALA A 104 7.93 16.27 11.48
CA ALA A 104 8.03 16.75 10.12
C ALA A 104 9.06 15.97 9.29
N GLN A 105 10.20 15.64 9.89
CA GLN A 105 11.24 14.83 9.25
C GLN A 105 10.77 13.40 8.98
N ILE A 106 10.03 12.77 9.91
CA ILE A 106 9.43 11.45 9.69
C ILE A 106 8.43 11.52 8.53
N LYS A 107 7.49 12.49 8.55
CA LYS A 107 6.49 12.66 7.49
C LYS A 107 7.15 12.85 6.11
N SER A 108 8.10 13.77 6.01
CA SER A 108 8.76 14.09 4.74
C SER A 108 9.61 12.91 4.22
N SER A 109 10.40 12.26 5.08
CA SER A 109 11.21 11.11 4.70
C SER A 109 10.33 9.94 4.25
N PHE A 110 9.28 9.62 5.00
CA PHE A 110 8.39 8.53 4.70
C PHE A 110 7.59 8.78 3.41
N ALA A 111 7.03 9.98 3.24
CA ALA A 111 6.32 10.38 2.02
C ALA A 111 7.26 10.43 0.80
N GLY A 112 8.49 10.89 0.98
CA GLY A 112 9.50 10.89 -0.08
C GLY A 112 9.85 9.49 -0.59
N VAL A 113 9.89 8.49 0.31
CA VAL A 113 10.26 7.11 -0.04
C VAL A 113 9.04 6.29 -0.48
N TYR A 114 7.92 6.38 0.24
CA TYR A 114 6.74 5.50 0.03
C TYR A 114 5.57 6.20 -0.65
N GLY A 115 5.65 7.49 -0.95
CA GLY A 115 4.60 8.25 -1.63
C GLY A 115 3.36 8.53 -0.78
N MET A 116 3.38 8.18 0.52
CA MET A 116 2.25 8.36 1.43
C MET A 116 2.74 8.64 2.86
N SER A 117 1.84 9.17 3.71
CA SER A 117 2.18 9.41 5.11
C SER A 117 2.29 8.09 5.92
N PRO A 118 3.06 8.08 7.04
CA PRO A 118 3.11 6.93 7.94
C PRO A 118 1.74 6.48 8.45
N ALA A 119 0.85 7.45 8.75
CA ALA A 119 -0.51 7.17 9.20
C ALA A 119 -1.37 6.50 8.12
N ALA A 120 -1.29 6.96 6.87
CA ALA A 120 -1.98 6.35 5.75
C ALA A 120 -1.48 4.91 5.49
N TYR A 121 -0.17 4.71 5.57
CA TYR A 121 0.44 3.38 5.45
C TYR A 121 -0.03 2.43 6.56
N ALA A 122 0.03 2.85 7.82
CA ALA A 122 -0.42 2.05 8.95
C ALA A 122 -1.92 1.72 8.85
N ARG A 123 -2.76 2.69 8.42
CA ARG A 123 -4.18 2.45 8.17
C ARG A 123 -4.40 1.41 7.06
N SER A 124 -3.68 1.51 5.97
CA SER A 124 -3.74 0.53 4.88
C SER A 124 -3.39 -0.87 5.37
N GLN A 125 -2.30 -1.04 6.11
CA GLN A 125 -1.89 -2.34 6.67
C GLN A 125 -2.95 -2.93 7.62
N ARG A 126 -3.55 -2.09 8.48
CA ARG A 126 -4.65 -2.54 9.36
C ARG A 126 -5.86 -3.02 8.57
N MET A 127 -6.24 -2.32 7.50
CA MET A 127 -7.39 -2.73 6.68
C MET A 127 -7.11 -4.02 5.90
N HIS A 128 -5.89 -4.23 5.42
CA HIS A 128 -5.50 -5.50 4.78
C HIS A 128 -5.45 -6.66 5.80
N GLY A 129 -4.96 -6.42 7.02
CA GLY A 129 -5.02 -7.40 8.10
C GLY A 129 -6.47 -7.75 8.49
N ALA A 130 -7.34 -6.74 8.59
CA ALA A 130 -8.76 -6.95 8.84
C ALA A 130 -9.45 -7.73 7.70
N ALA A 131 -9.09 -7.45 6.46
CA ALA A 131 -9.59 -8.18 5.29
C ALA A 131 -9.23 -9.67 5.33
N ALA A 132 -8.00 -10.00 5.75
CA ALA A 132 -7.59 -11.39 5.96
C ALA A 132 -8.47 -12.08 7.01
N LEU A 133 -8.66 -11.46 8.18
CA LEU A 133 -9.52 -12.02 9.25
C LEU A 133 -10.99 -12.15 8.83
N LEU A 134 -11.51 -11.21 8.03
CA LEU A 134 -12.87 -11.31 7.49
C LEU A 134 -13.07 -12.51 6.57
N ARG A 135 -12.04 -12.95 5.86
CA ARG A 135 -12.05 -14.12 4.97
C ARG A 135 -11.80 -15.44 5.70
N GLU A 136 -10.94 -15.41 6.69
CA GLU A 136 -10.40 -16.60 7.34
C GLU A 136 -11.17 -17.00 8.60
N THR A 137 -12.05 -16.12 9.11
CA THR A 137 -12.76 -16.34 10.38
C THR A 137 -14.22 -15.91 10.32
N ASP A 138 -15.06 -16.55 11.14
CA ASP A 138 -16.47 -16.19 11.35
C ASP A 138 -16.67 -15.09 12.42
N ARG A 139 -15.61 -14.46 12.87
CA ARG A 139 -15.68 -13.39 13.89
C ARG A 139 -16.54 -12.23 13.39
N THR A 140 -17.26 -11.57 14.30
CA THR A 140 -18.09 -10.44 13.91
C THR A 140 -17.27 -9.28 13.35
N VAL A 141 -17.88 -8.49 12.49
CA VAL A 141 -17.24 -7.26 11.95
C VAL A 141 -16.82 -6.33 13.08
N LEU A 142 -17.61 -6.28 14.18
CA LEU A 142 -17.31 -5.46 15.34
C LEU A 142 -16.08 -5.98 16.11
N ASP A 143 -15.98 -7.29 16.32
CA ASP A 143 -14.81 -7.88 17.00
C ASP A 143 -13.51 -7.62 16.23
N ILE A 144 -13.58 -7.76 14.90
CA ILE A 144 -12.44 -7.44 14.03
C ILE A 144 -12.12 -5.94 14.10
N ALA A 145 -13.14 -5.06 14.06
CA ALA A 145 -12.93 -3.62 14.19
C ALA A 145 -12.25 -3.25 15.51
N CYS A 146 -12.71 -3.84 16.63
CA CYS A 146 -12.11 -3.62 17.94
C CYS A 146 -10.64 -4.06 18.01
N GLN A 147 -10.29 -5.19 17.39
CA GLN A 147 -8.91 -5.66 17.34
C GLN A 147 -7.99 -4.65 16.63
N PHE A 148 -8.46 -3.97 15.57
CA PHE A 148 -7.69 -2.96 14.86
C PHE A 148 -7.87 -1.53 15.40
N GLY A 149 -8.38 -1.39 16.65
CA GLY A 149 -8.46 -0.12 17.38
C GLY A 149 -9.64 0.76 17.00
N TYR A 150 -10.69 0.18 16.40
CA TYR A 150 -11.94 0.89 16.11
C TYR A 150 -13.01 0.52 17.15
N ASP A 151 -13.43 1.49 17.93
CA ASP A 151 -14.54 1.41 18.89
C ASP A 151 -15.92 1.44 18.25
N ASN A 152 -15.99 1.78 16.95
CA ASN A 152 -17.22 1.99 16.20
C ASN A 152 -17.16 1.28 14.84
N ALA A 153 -18.09 0.34 14.64
CA ALA A 153 -18.21 -0.42 13.39
C ALA A 153 -18.45 0.45 12.15
N SER A 154 -19.12 1.61 12.31
CA SER A 154 -19.36 2.51 11.16
C SER A 154 -18.09 3.24 10.74
N LYS A 155 -17.27 3.69 11.69
CA LYS A 155 -15.95 4.27 11.40
C LYS A 155 -15.04 3.25 10.75
N PHE A 156 -15.02 2.03 11.27
CA PHE A 156 -14.28 0.93 10.66
C PHE A 156 -14.74 0.63 9.24
N ALA A 157 -16.05 0.48 9.01
CA ALA A 157 -16.60 0.19 7.69
C ALA A 157 -16.26 1.26 6.66
N ARG A 158 -16.25 2.55 7.07
CA ARG A 158 -15.81 3.65 6.21
C ARG A 158 -14.32 3.52 5.88
N ALA A 159 -13.45 3.38 6.89
CA ALA A 159 -12.01 3.25 6.69
C ALA A 159 -11.65 2.00 5.85
N PHE A 160 -12.38 0.91 6.03
CA PHE A 160 -12.23 -0.31 5.26
C PHE A 160 -12.60 -0.09 3.79
N ARG A 161 -13.75 0.53 3.52
CA ARG A 161 -14.18 0.86 2.16
C ARG A 161 -13.23 1.83 1.47
N ASP A 162 -12.70 2.82 2.19
CA ASP A 162 -11.73 3.79 1.66
C ASP A 162 -10.42 3.10 1.18
N VAL A 163 -10.03 1.97 1.79
CA VAL A 163 -8.79 1.27 1.45
C VAL A 163 -9.03 0.06 0.54
N ILE A 164 -10.07 -0.72 0.81
CA ILE A 164 -10.35 -2.01 0.12
C ILE A 164 -11.32 -1.83 -1.06
N GLY A 165 -12.11 -0.74 -1.06
CA GLY A 165 -13.06 -0.41 -2.14
C GLY A 165 -14.49 -0.89 -1.87
N VAL A 166 -14.70 -1.87 -0.99
CA VAL A 166 -16.01 -2.43 -0.65
C VAL A 166 -16.22 -2.45 0.87
N SER A 167 -17.46 -2.61 1.35
CA SER A 167 -17.73 -2.71 2.78
C SER A 167 -17.23 -4.04 3.36
N PRO A 168 -16.97 -4.12 4.69
CA PRO A 168 -16.56 -5.37 5.34
C PRO A 168 -17.54 -6.54 5.14
N ARG A 169 -18.85 -6.23 5.10
CA ARG A 169 -19.91 -7.24 4.86
C ARG A 169 -19.91 -7.74 3.43
N GLU A 170 -19.83 -6.84 2.46
CA GLU A 170 -19.71 -7.18 1.03
C GLU A 170 -18.43 -7.97 0.76
N TYR A 171 -17.32 -7.58 1.40
CA TYR A 171 -16.03 -8.28 1.26
C TYR A 171 -16.12 -9.73 1.78
N ARG A 172 -16.78 -9.96 2.93
CA ARG A 172 -17.00 -11.30 3.47
C ARG A 172 -17.93 -12.11 2.58
N ALA A 173 -19.07 -11.56 2.16
CA ALA A 173 -20.01 -12.21 1.25
C ALA A 173 -19.37 -12.55 -0.10
N GLY A 174 -18.52 -11.67 -0.64
CA GLY A 174 -17.75 -11.91 -1.86
C GLY A 174 -16.70 -13.01 -1.69
N ALA A 175 -16.17 -13.21 -0.49
CA ALA A 175 -15.25 -14.32 -0.20
C ALA A 175 -15.97 -15.69 -0.24
N GLU A 176 -17.26 -15.74 0.10
CA GLU A 176 -18.09 -16.93 -0.08
C GLU A 176 -18.42 -17.21 -1.56
N TYR A 177 -18.42 -16.17 -2.41
CA TYR A 177 -18.73 -16.27 -3.84
C TYR A 177 -17.49 -16.44 -4.73
N ASP A 178 -16.29 -16.18 -4.20
CA ASP A 178 -15.05 -16.10 -5.00
C ASP A 178 -14.11 -17.28 -4.82
N SER A 179 -14.60 -18.45 -5.21
CA SER A 179 -13.69 -19.39 -5.87
C SER A 179 -13.34 -18.90 -7.30
N CYS A 180 -13.77 -17.69 -7.69
CA CYS A 180 -13.53 -17.08 -9.00
C CYS A 180 -13.44 -15.55 -8.90
N ALA A 181 -12.21 -15.02 -8.85
CA ALA A 181 -11.73 -13.65 -9.13
C ALA A 181 -12.45 -12.41 -8.50
N PRO A 182 -11.67 -11.47 -7.89
CA PRO A 182 -12.21 -10.23 -7.35
C PRO A 182 -12.64 -9.27 -8.47
N GLN A 183 -13.87 -8.80 -8.39
CA GLN A 183 -14.32 -7.64 -9.15
C GLN A 183 -13.68 -6.39 -8.54
N LEU A 184 -12.67 -5.85 -9.20
CA LEU A 184 -12.15 -4.53 -8.92
C LEU A 184 -13.20 -3.49 -9.32
N GLY A 185 -13.98 -3.04 -8.34
CA GLY A 185 -14.93 -1.95 -8.50
C GLY A 185 -14.21 -0.66 -8.89
N GLU A 186 -14.77 0.00 -9.88
CA GLU A 186 -14.33 1.30 -10.41
C GLU A 186 -14.30 2.38 -9.34
N LYS A 187 -13.15 2.92 -9.03
CA LYS A 187 -12.73 4.34 -8.94
C LYS A 187 -11.36 4.45 -8.30
N PRO A 188 -10.39 5.11 -8.92
CA PRO A 188 -9.19 5.53 -8.22
C PRO A 188 -9.62 6.59 -7.19
N VAL A 189 -9.51 6.25 -5.91
CA VAL A 189 -9.69 7.23 -4.84
C VAL A 189 -8.48 8.15 -4.88
N SER A 190 -8.68 9.36 -5.38
CA SER A 190 -7.76 10.46 -5.13
C SER A 190 -7.87 10.79 -3.64
N LEU A 191 -6.96 10.26 -2.85
CA LEU A 191 -6.80 10.65 -1.46
C LEU A 191 -6.31 12.11 -1.45
N SER A 192 -7.19 13.05 -1.13
CA SER A 192 -6.78 14.40 -0.84
C SER A 192 -6.06 14.41 0.52
N ASP A 193 -4.91 15.10 0.59
CA ASP A 193 -4.14 15.24 1.84
C ASP A 193 -4.94 15.82 3.01
N ALA A 194 -6.06 16.49 2.73
CA ALA A 194 -6.96 17.07 3.73
C ALA A 194 -7.64 16.03 4.64
N ASP A 195 -7.83 14.78 4.19
CA ASP A 195 -8.44 13.73 5.00
C ASP A 195 -7.44 13.02 5.92
N ALA A 196 -6.15 13.15 5.69
CA ALA A 196 -5.10 12.53 6.51
C ALA A 196 -4.87 13.28 7.84
N GLU A 197 -5.14 14.59 7.88
CA GLU A 197 -4.87 15.42 9.07
C GLU A 197 -5.96 15.37 10.15
N ARG A 198 -7.13 14.81 9.83
CA ARG A 198 -8.28 14.79 10.74
C ARG A 198 -8.27 13.66 11.76
N TRP A 199 -7.26 12.75 11.71
CA TRP A 199 -7.24 11.51 12.47
C TRP A 199 -5.90 11.26 13.23
N ILE A 200 -5.20 12.34 13.56
CA ILE A 200 -4.06 12.31 14.51
C ILE A 200 -4.55 12.85 15.85
#